data_38ff502ea79d7d12562df740526da4dd
#
_entry.id   38ff502ea79d7d12562df740526da4dd
#
_cell.length_a   1.000
_cell.length_b   1.000
_cell.length_c   1.000
_cell.angle_alpha   90.00
_cell.angle_beta   90.00
_cell.angle_gamma   90.00
#
_symmetry.space_group_name_H-M   'P 1'
#
loop_
_entity.id
_entity.type
_entity.pdbx_description
1 polymer ?
#
loop_
_entity_poly.entity_id
_entity_poly.type
_entity_poly.pdbx_seq_one_letter_code
_entity_poly.pdbx_strand_id
1 'polypeptide(L)' 'FKSVYGTSLAAHIKEHRMGQAAKMLKETDMTIAEIAQAVGYDSQSKFTAAFKSFYQVLPRAYRKK' A
#
# COMPACT_ATOMS: atom_id res chain seq x y z
N PHE A 1 -15.21 13.07 5.51
CA PHE A 1 -15.07 12.44 5.84
C PHE A 1 -15.05 12.47 7.15
N LYS A 2 -15.27 12.21 7.87
CA LYS A 2 -15.46 12.20 8.88
C LYS A 2 -14.75 11.58 9.71
N SER A 3 -14.40 11.05 9.92
CA SER A 3 -13.56 10.25 10.56
C SER A 3 -12.52 10.93 11.25
N VAL A 4 -12.68 12.04 11.67
CA VAL A 4 -11.68 12.75 12.27
C VAL A 4 -11.30 12.13 13.53
N TYR A 5 -12.21 11.77 14.40
CA TYR A 5 -11.79 11.20 15.61
C TYR A 5 -11.78 9.75 15.44
N GLY A 6 -10.95 9.09 16.06
CA GLY A 6 -10.79 7.70 15.92
C GLY A 6 -9.78 7.36 14.87
N THR A 7 -9.36 8.31 14.09
CA THR A 7 -8.40 8.06 13.04
C THR A 7 -7.09 8.70 13.42
N SER A 8 -6.07 7.89 13.60
CA SER A 8 -4.78 8.42 13.94
C SER A 8 -4.08 8.94 12.70
N LEU A 9 -3.09 9.78 12.92
CA LEU A 9 -2.31 10.28 11.82
C LEU A 9 -1.61 9.15 11.09
N ALA A 10 -1.15 8.15 11.84
CA ALA A 10 -0.49 7.00 11.24
C ALA A 10 -1.40 6.24 10.29
N ALA A 11 -2.66 6.08 10.68
CA ALA A 11 -3.61 5.39 9.84
C ALA A 11 -3.87 6.17 8.56
N HIS A 12 -3.93 7.47 8.66
CA HIS A 12 -4.15 8.32 7.51
C HIS A 12 -2.98 8.23 6.53
N ILE A 13 -1.77 8.22 7.05
CA ILE A 13 -0.58 8.10 6.23
C ILE A 13 -0.53 6.74 5.55
N LYS A 14 -0.91 5.70 6.28
CA LYS A 14 -0.92 4.36 5.72
C LYS A 14 -1.88 4.26 4.55
N GLU A 15 -3.04 4.85 4.69
CA GLU A 15 -4.04 4.85 3.63
C GLU A 15 -3.48 5.54 2.38
N HIS A 16 -2.82 6.65 2.58
CA HIS A 16 -2.23 7.40 1.47
C HIS A 16 -1.16 6.57 0.77
N ARG A 17 -0.31 5.91 1.55
CA ARG A 17 0.76 5.08 0.98
C ARG A 17 0.20 3.90 0.23
N MET A 18 -0.83 3.28 0.75
CA MET A 18 -1.44 2.14 0.08
C MET A 18 -2.06 2.58 -1.24
N GLY A 19 -2.65 3.75 -1.27
CA GLY A 19 -3.20 4.29 -2.50
C GLY A 19 -2.14 4.53 -3.55
N GLN A 20 -1.00 5.06 -3.14
CA GLN A 20 0.10 5.27 -4.06
C GLN A 20 0.65 3.94 -4.57
N ALA A 21 0.76 2.97 -3.68
CA ALA A 21 1.26 1.65 -4.06
C ALA A 21 0.33 1.01 -5.08
N ALA A 22 -0.97 1.10 -4.86
CA ALA A 22 -1.93 0.53 -5.78
C ALA A 22 -1.81 1.18 -7.16
N LYS A 23 -1.62 2.48 -7.17
CA LYS A 23 -1.44 3.20 -8.43
C LYS A 23 -0.20 2.74 -9.15
N MET A 24 0.91 2.60 -8.42
CA MET A 24 2.15 2.14 -9.03
C MET A 24 2.01 0.73 -9.57
N LEU A 25 1.29 -0.12 -8.86
CA LEU A 25 1.07 -1.48 -9.33
C LEU A 25 0.35 -1.52 -10.66
N LYS A 26 -0.56 -0.60 -10.86
CA LYS A 26 -1.35 -0.55 -12.08
C LYS A 26 -0.69 0.23 -13.22
N GLU A 27 0.05 1.26 -12.87
CA GLU A 27 0.58 2.16 -13.87
C GLU A 27 2.05 1.95 -14.23
N THR A 28 2.78 1.21 -13.42
CA THR A 28 4.19 0.98 -13.69
C THR A 28 4.51 -0.49 -13.64
N ASP A 29 5.72 -0.83 -14.10
CA ASP A 29 6.18 -2.20 -14.04
C ASP A 29 7.14 -2.41 -12.87
N MET A 30 7.14 -1.52 -11.91
CA MET A 30 8.02 -1.66 -10.76
C MET A 30 7.73 -2.95 -10.02
N THR A 31 8.78 -3.54 -9.47
CA THR A 31 8.61 -4.76 -8.69
C THR A 31 7.95 -4.41 -7.37
N ILE A 32 7.42 -5.43 -6.72
CA ILE A 32 6.79 -5.22 -5.41
C ILE A 32 7.80 -4.64 -4.43
N ALA A 33 9.04 -5.14 -4.48
CA ALA A 33 10.09 -4.62 -3.60
C ALA A 33 10.36 -3.14 -3.87
N GLU A 34 10.40 -2.76 -5.13
CA GLU A 34 10.63 -1.37 -5.48
C GLU A 34 9.50 -0.48 -4.99
N ILE A 35 8.29 -0.94 -5.17
CA ILE A 35 7.13 -0.17 -4.72
C ILE A 35 7.14 -0.05 -3.20
N ALA A 36 7.49 -1.13 -2.52
CA ALA A 36 7.57 -1.10 -1.06
C ALA A 36 8.52 -0.01 -0.59
N GLN A 37 9.68 0.07 -1.21
CA GLN A 37 10.63 1.11 -0.84
C GLN A 37 10.15 2.50 -1.22
N ALA A 38 9.50 2.60 -2.35
CA ALA A 38 9.01 3.90 -2.81
C ALA A 38 7.99 4.49 -1.85
N VAL A 39 7.18 3.63 -1.24
CA VAL A 39 6.17 4.13 -0.30
C VAL A 39 6.64 4.11 1.14
N GLY A 40 7.93 3.81 1.36
CA GLY A 40 8.51 3.97 2.69
C GLY A 40 8.54 2.75 3.58
N TYR A 41 8.38 1.56 3.03
CA TYR A 41 8.46 0.35 3.83
C TYR A 41 9.88 -0.19 3.81
N ASP A 42 10.30 -0.75 4.94
CA ASP A 42 11.64 -1.30 5.06
C ASP A 42 11.81 -2.60 4.32
N SER A 43 10.77 -3.36 4.19
CA SER A 43 10.88 -4.64 3.52
C SER A 43 9.63 -4.94 2.73
N GLN A 44 9.81 -5.78 1.70
CA GLN A 44 8.70 -6.19 0.88
C GLN A 44 7.67 -6.98 1.71
N SER A 45 8.15 -7.76 2.65
CA SER A 45 7.25 -8.55 3.49
C SER A 45 6.30 -7.68 4.27
N LYS A 46 6.84 -6.63 4.88
CA LYS A 46 6.00 -5.72 5.65
C LYS A 46 5.00 -5.00 4.75
N PHE A 47 5.46 -4.58 3.60
CA PHE A 47 4.58 -3.92 2.65
C PHE A 47 3.47 -4.86 2.20
N THR A 48 3.83 -6.09 1.86
CA THR A 48 2.87 -7.07 1.37
C THR A 48 1.79 -7.33 2.43
N ALA A 49 2.21 -7.49 3.67
CA ALA A 49 1.27 -7.72 4.75
C ALA A 49 0.33 -6.53 4.92
N ALA A 50 0.88 -5.33 4.88
CA ALA A 50 0.07 -4.13 5.03
C ALA A 50 -0.90 -3.98 3.87
N PHE A 51 -0.44 -4.23 2.65
CA PHE A 51 -1.28 -4.12 1.48
C PHE A 51 -2.44 -5.11 1.56
N LYS A 52 -2.11 -6.35 1.89
CA LYS A 52 -3.14 -7.37 1.99
C LYS A 52 -4.15 -7.03 3.08
N SER A 53 -3.67 -6.52 4.19
CA SER A 53 -4.56 -6.13 5.28
C SER A 53 -5.49 -5.00 4.85
N PHE A 54 -4.99 -4.10 4.02
CA PHE A 54 -5.74 -2.93 3.61
C PHE A 54 -6.72 -3.23 2.46
N TYR A 55 -6.23 -3.93 1.45
CA TYR A 55 -7.04 -4.21 0.26
C TYR A 55 -7.59 -5.62 0.20
N GLN A 56 -7.23 -6.47 1.15
CA GLN A 56 -7.71 -7.85 1.21
C GLN A 56 -7.18 -8.69 0.06
N VAL A 57 -6.09 -8.27 -0.55
CA VAL A 57 -5.52 -8.99 -1.68
C VAL A 57 -4.03 -8.68 -1.73
N LEU A 58 -3.24 -9.64 -2.18
CA LEU A 58 -1.81 -9.43 -2.29
C LEU A 58 -1.49 -8.43 -3.39
N PRO A 59 -0.41 -7.66 -3.23
CA PRO A 59 -0.07 -6.68 -4.27
C PRO A 59 0.16 -7.31 -5.63
N ARG A 60 0.77 -8.48 -5.67
CA ARG A 60 1.00 -9.15 -6.94
C ARG A 60 -0.31 -9.54 -7.61
N ALA A 61 -1.27 -9.97 -6.82
CA ALA A 61 -2.58 -10.33 -7.34
C ALA A 61 -3.34 -9.09 -7.78
N TYR A 62 -3.14 -8.01 -7.07
CA TYR A 62 -3.79 -6.75 -7.42
C TYR A 62 -3.32 -6.26 -8.78
N ARG A 63 -2.02 -6.42 -9.05
CA ARG A 63 -1.44 -5.99 -10.32
C ARG A 63 -1.97 -6.83 -11.47
N LYS A 64 -2.14 -8.11 -11.22
CA LYS A 64 -2.60 -9.01 -12.24
C LYS A 64 -4.04 -8.69 -12.62
N LYS A 65 -4.32 -8.66 -13.87
CA LYS A 65 -5.67 -8.32 -14.27
C LYS A 65 -6.54 -9.48 -14.54
#